data_83d46d085493f6292df998c73a64524a
#
_entry.id   83d46d085493f6292df998c73a64524a
#
_cell.length_a   1.000
_cell.length_b   1.000
_cell.length_c   1.000
_cell.angle_alpha   90.00
_cell.angle_beta   90.00
_cell.angle_gamma   90.00
#
_symmetry.space_group_name_H-M   'P 1'
#
loop_
_entity.id
_entity.type
_entity.pdbx_description
1 polymer ?
#
loop_
_entity_poly.entity_id
_entity_poly.type
_entity_poly.pdbx_seq_one_letter_code
_entity_poly.pdbx_strand_id
1 'polypeptide(L)'
;MGNPKAFLTIPRQEAGYRPIHDRISDYSEVEQTLNSRDRKLQASRCMDCGVPFCHWACPLGNKQPEFQDALYKGKWEEAYKILNETNDFPEFTGRICPALCEKSCVLKLSMDSPVTIRENEAAIAETAFREGYIKPRNIERNGRKVAIIGAGPAGLAAANQLNGKGYTVTVFDKN
;
A
#
# COMPACT_ATOMS: atom_id res chain seq x y z
N MET A 1 -18.47 0.21 2.42
CA MET A 1 -18.79 -0.50 1.15
C MET A 1 -18.68 0.50 0.01
N GLY A 2 -17.87 0.21 -1.00
CA GLY A 2 -17.75 1.04 -2.21
C GLY A 2 -19.07 1.16 -2.98
N ASN A 3 -19.01 1.72 -4.18
CA ASN A 3 -20.18 1.72 -5.05
C ASN A 3 -20.32 0.32 -5.70
N PRO A 4 -21.36 -0.47 -5.37
CA PRO A 4 -21.47 -1.86 -5.80
C PRO A 4 -21.62 -2.03 -7.32
N LYS A 5 -21.85 -0.95 -8.06
CA LYS A 5 -21.95 -0.93 -9.53
C LYS A 5 -20.80 -0.20 -10.21
N ALA A 6 -19.85 0.36 -9.46
CA ALA A 6 -18.76 1.16 -10.03
C ALA A 6 -17.91 0.36 -11.03
N PHE A 7 -17.62 -0.90 -10.75
CA PHE A 7 -16.84 -1.75 -11.65
C PHE A 7 -17.50 -2.00 -13.02
N LEU A 8 -18.82 -1.81 -13.12
CA LEU A 8 -19.56 -1.92 -14.39
C LEU A 8 -19.53 -0.61 -15.21
N THR A 9 -19.34 0.53 -14.56
CA THR A 9 -19.48 1.85 -15.18
C THR A 9 -18.18 2.64 -15.25
N ILE A 10 -17.22 2.31 -14.38
CA ILE A 10 -15.92 2.98 -14.31
C ILE A 10 -14.85 2.02 -14.84
N PRO A 11 -14.21 2.33 -15.98
CA PRO A 11 -13.13 1.51 -16.51
C PRO A 11 -11.90 1.55 -15.58
N ARG A 12 -11.05 0.51 -15.63
CA ARG A 12 -9.74 0.54 -14.99
C ARG A 12 -8.90 1.63 -15.65
N GLN A 13 -8.33 2.48 -14.84
CA GLN A 13 -7.40 3.52 -15.24
C GLN A 13 -6.14 3.44 -14.39
N GLU A 14 -5.00 3.25 -15.03
CA GLU A 14 -3.67 3.34 -14.43
C GLU A 14 -3.10 4.73 -14.67
N ALA A 15 -2.25 5.18 -13.76
CA ALA A 15 -1.58 6.48 -13.92
C ALA A 15 -0.55 6.46 -15.04
N GLY A 16 0.02 5.27 -15.33
CA GLY A 16 1.02 5.10 -16.37
C GLY A 16 2.41 5.58 -15.96
N TYR A 17 3.23 5.88 -16.96
CA TYR A 17 4.64 6.22 -16.77
C TYR A 17 4.96 7.57 -17.42
N ARG A 18 6.00 8.23 -16.93
CA ARG A 18 6.58 9.40 -17.60
C ARG A 18 7.05 9.02 -19.02
N PRO A 19 6.96 9.97 -20.00
CA PRO A 19 7.49 9.74 -21.35
C PRO A 19 8.95 9.26 -21.32
N ILE A 20 9.32 8.38 -22.25
CA ILE A 20 10.65 7.75 -22.27
C ILE A 20 11.76 8.82 -22.35
N HIS A 21 11.59 9.85 -23.21
CA HIS A 21 12.57 10.90 -23.39
C HIS A 21 12.78 11.79 -22.15
N ASP A 22 11.77 11.90 -21.26
CA ASP A 22 11.91 12.67 -20.02
C ASP A 22 12.67 11.87 -18.97
N ARG A 23 12.37 10.56 -18.83
CA ARG A 23 12.94 9.71 -17.80
C ARG A 23 14.35 9.21 -18.06
N ILE A 24 14.89 9.38 -19.27
CA ILE A 24 16.28 9.11 -19.57
C ILE A 24 17.23 10.26 -19.21
N SER A 25 16.68 11.43 -18.91
CA SER A 25 17.43 12.65 -18.59
C SER A 25 17.65 12.84 -17.07
N ASP A 26 16.99 12.06 -16.21
CA ASP A 26 17.07 12.18 -14.75
C ASP A 26 16.90 10.81 -14.05
N TYR A 27 16.99 10.82 -12.71
CA TYR A 27 16.75 9.65 -11.85
C TYR A 27 15.45 9.79 -11.04
N SER A 28 14.53 10.65 -11.47
CA SER A 28 13.25 10.85 -10.81
C SER A 28 12.34 9.64 -11.01
N GLU A 29 11.30 9.53 -10.18
CA GLU A 29 10.35 8.43 -10.23
C GLU A 29 9.71 8.31 -11.63
N VAL A 30 9.66 7.08 -12.14
CA VAL A 30 9.15 6.77 -13.47
C VAL A 30 7.64 6.65 -13.49
N GLU A 31 7.07 6.05 -12.44
CA GLU A 31 5.62 5.88 -12.30
C GLU A 31 4.94 7.22 -11.99
N GLN A 32 3.78 7.43 -12.60
CA GLN A 32 2.92 8.58 -12.31
C GLN A 32 1.86 8.20 -11.27
N THR A 33 1.17 9.18 -10.73
CA THR A 33 0.04 8.96 -9.84
C THR A 33 -1.21 9.67 -10.35
N LEU A 34 -2.37 9.06 -10.15
CA LEU A 34 -3.65 9.71 -10.41
C LEU A 34 -3.92 10.80 -9.37
N ASN A 35 -4.66 11.83 -9.78
CA ASN A 35 -5.18 12.81 -8.84
C ASN A 35 -6.18 12.18 -7.85
N SER A 36 -6.47 12.87 -6.76
CA SER A 36 -7.34 12.35 -5.68
C SER A 36 -8.74 11.96 -6.14
N ARG A 37 -9.31 12.66 -7.12
CA ARG A 37 -10.64 12.35 -7.65
C ARG A 37 -10.63 11.01 -8.39
N ASP A 38 -9.73 10.87 -9.33
CA ASP A 38 -9.64 9.65 -10.15
C ASP A 38 -9.20 8.46 -9.30
N ARG A 39 -8.33 8.68 -8.32
CA ARG A 39 -7.93 7.66 -7.34
C ARG A 39 -9.13 7.13 -6.55
N LYS A 40 -10.01 8.01 -6.06
CA LYS A 40 -11.27 7.61 -5.41
C LYS A 40 -12.18 6.82 -6.35
N LEU A 41 -12.27 7.22 -7.61
CA LEU A 41 -13.05 6.47 -8.61
C LEU A 41 -12.47 5.07 -8.83
N GLN A 42 -11.15 4.93 -8.91
CA GLN A 42 -10.52 3.61 -9.04
C GLN A 42 -10.75 2.75 -7.78
N ALA A 43 -10.63 3.32 -6.59
CA ALA A 43 -10.93 2.63 -5.34
C ALA A 43 -12.38 2.15 -5.25
N SER A 44 -13.34 2.95 -5.75
CA SER A 44 -14.77 2.59 -5.75
C SER A 44 -15.10 1.34 -6.55
N ARG A 45 -14.21 0.91 -7.46
CA ARG A 45 -14.39 -0.32 -8.25
C ARG A 45 -14.28 -1.60 -7.42
N CYS A 46 -13.77 -1.52 -6.20
CA CYS A 46 -13.72 -2.65 -5.29
C CYS A 46 -15.14 -3.12 -4.94
N MET A 47 -15.41 -4.41 -5.18
CA MET A 47 -16.73 -5.01 -4.92
C MET A 47 -16.96 -5.36 -3.45
N ASP A 48 -15.95 -5.20 -2.60
CA ASP A 48 -16.02 -5.60 -1.18
C ASP A 48 -16.46 -7.07 -1.03
N CYS A 49 -15.71 -7.97 -1.65
CA CYS A 49 -16.05 -9.39 -1.71
C CYS A 49 -16.08 -10.02 -0.31
N GLY A 50 -17.12 -10.80 -0.01
CA GLY A 50 -17.20 -11.54 1.26
C GLY A 50 -16.11 -12.61 1.41
N VAL A 51 -15.54 -13.10 0.28
CA VAL A 51 -14.32 -13.92 0.24
C VAL A 51 -13.30 -13.18 -0.63
N PRO A 52 -12.47 -12.33 -0.04
CA PRO A 52 -11.55 -11.49 -0.80
C PRO A 52 -10.29 -12.26 -1.21
N PHE A 53 -10.26 -12.83 -2.42
CA PHE A 53 -9.08 -13.52 -2.94
C PHE A 53 -7.83 -12.65 -2.97
N CYS A 54 -7.99 -11.34 -3.16
CA CYS A 54 -6.89 -10.37 -3.08
C CYS A 54 -6.22 -10.38 -1.72
N HIS A 55 -6.98 -10.49 -0.64
CA HIS A 55 -6.49 -10.60 0.73
C HIS A 55 -5.65 -11.88 0.92
N TRP A 56 -6.17 -13.01 0.44
CA TRP A 56 -5.51 -14.31 0.56
C TRP A 56 -4.24 -14.43 -0.28
N ALA A 57 -4.22 -13.76 -1.42
CA ALA A 57 -3.05 -13.77 -2.30
C ALA A 57 -1.92 -12.84 -1.82
N CYS A 58 -2.20 -11.92 -0.91
CA CYS A 58 -1.19 -11.05 -0.35
C CYS A 58 -0.39 -11.78 0.75
N PRO A 59 0.94 -11.94 0.62
CA PRO A 59 1.76 -12.58 1.66
C PRO A 59 1.74 -11.84 3.00
N LEU A 60 1.44 -10.53 2.99
CA LEU A 60 1.31 -9.71 4.20
C LEU A 60 -0.10 -9.79 4.80
N GLY A 61 -1.08 -10.33 4.07
CA GLY A 61 -2.48 -10.35 4.50
C GLY A 61 -3.11 -8.96 4.56
N ASN A 62 -2.73 -8.06 3.62
CA ASN A 62 -3.30 -6.72 3.56
C ASN A 62 -4.82 -6.78 3.41
N LYS A 63 -5.51 -5.85 4.07
CA LYS A 63 -6.97 -5.74 4.06
C LYS A 63 -7.42 -4.84 2.90
N GLN A 64 -7.34 -5.37 1.66
CA GLN A 64 -7.60 -4.58 0.46
C GLN A 64 -9.02 -4.01 0.39
N PRO A 65 -10.11 -4.75 0.66
CA PRO A 65 -11.45 -4.17 0.60
C PRO A 65 -11.61 -2.99 1.56
N GLU A 66 -11.10 -3.11 2.76
CA GLU A 66 -11.27 -2.13 3.83
C GLU A 66 -10.54 -0.82 3.52
N PHE A 67 -9.27 -0.87 3.09
CA PHE A 67 -8.59 0.37 2.75
C PHE A 67 -9.08 0.97 1.43
N GLN A 68 -9.59 0.17 0.49
CA GLN A 68 -10.24 0.69 -0.72
C GLN A 68 -11.52 1.44 -0.39
N ASP A 69 -12.34 0.93 0.54
CA ASP A 69 -13.55 1.61 0.98
C ASP A 69 -13.23 2.93 1.70
N ALA A 70 -12.23 2.94 2.59
CA ALA A 70 -11.77 4.15 3.24
C ALA A 70 -11.25 5.18 2.21
N LEU A 71 -10.46 4.74 1.24
CA LEU A 71 -9.93 5.59 0.16
C LEU A 71 -11.05 6.17 -0.72
N TYR A 72 -12.02 5.36 -1.10
CA TYR A 72 -13.20 5.81 -1.84
C TYR A 72 -13.96 6.90 -1.09
N LYS A 73 -14.15 6.74 0.21
CA LYS A 73 -14.80 7.73 1.09
C LYS A 73 -13.94 8.98 1.33
N GLY A 74 -12.71 9.00 0.85
CA GLY A 74 -11.77 10.11 1.05
C GLY A 74 -11.17 10.16 2.44
N LYS A 75 -11.24 9.08 3.18
CA LYS A 75 -10.69 8.93 4.53
C LYS A 75 -9.24 8.41 4.45
N TRP A 76 -8.34 9.25 3.96
CA TRP A 76 -6.97 8.88 3.66
C TRP A 76 -6.19 8.39 4.89
N GLU A 77 -6.35 9.06 6.04
CA GLU A 77 -5.69 8.65 7.28
C GLU A 77 -6.19 7.27 7.76
N GLU A 78 -7.50 7.01 7.64
CA GLU A 78 -8.08 5.70 7.97
C GLU A 78 -7.56 4.62 7.01
N ALA A 79 -7.52 4.91 5.70
CA ALA A 79 -6.95 4.01 4.70
C ALA A 79 -5.48 3.66 5.03
N TYR A 80 -4.67 4.66 5.41
CA TYR A 80 -3.29 4.43 5.82
C TYR A 80 -3.20 3.57 7.09
N LYS A 81 -4.01 3.84 8.11
CA LYS A 81 -4.02 3.04 9.35
C LYS A 81 -4.33 1.57 9.06
N ILE A 82 -5.35 1.30 8.25
CA ILE A 82 -5.72 -0.06 7.84
C ILE A 82 -4.57 -0.74 7.09
N LEU A 83 -3.97 -0.04 6.12
CA LEU A 83 -2.85 -0.57 5.34
C LEU A 83 -1.63 -0.87 6.22
N ASN A 84 -1.31 0.04 7.14
CA ASN A 84 -0.14 -0.08 8.03
C ASN A 84 -0.31 -1.12 9.15
N GLU A 85 -1.49 -1.70 9.35
CA GLU A 85 -1.67 -2.81 10.30
C GLU A 85 -0.90 -4.06 9.88
N THR A 86 -0.73 -4.28 8.58
CA THR A 86 -0.10 -5.47 8.02
C THR A 86 1.12 -5.16 7.17
N ASN A 87 1.27 -3.93 6.69
CA ASN A 87 2.34 -3.51 5.81
C ASN A 87 3.13 -2.35 6.43
N ASP A 88 4.35 -2.65 6.87
CA ASP A 88 5.23 -1.66 7.51
C ASP A 88 5.77 -0.60 6.52
N PHE A 89 5.89 -0.95 5.24
CA PHE A 89 6.52 -0.10 4.20
C PHE A 89 5.71 -0.07 2.90
N PRO A 90 4.49 0.47 2.93
CA PRO A 90 3.63 0.54 1.74
C PRO A 90 4.20 1.42 0.62
N GLU A 91 5.10 2.36 0.94
CA GLU A 91 5.84 3.17 -0.04
C GLU A 91 6.75 2.34 -0.94
N PHE A 92 7.32 1.23 -0.44
CA PHE A 92 8.11 0.31 -1.24
C PHE A 92 7.23 -0.71 -1.97
N THR A 93 6.34 -1.37 -1.24
CA THR A 93 5.50 -2.43 -1.83
C THR A 93 4.53 -1.88 -2.88
N GLY A 94 4.02 -0.67 -2.69
CA GLY A 94 3.18 0.01 -3.67
C GLY A 94 3.87 0.27 -5.02
N ARG A 95 5.22 0.18 -5.06
CA ARG A 95 6.02 0.38 -6.28
C ARG A 95 6.58 -0.92 -6.85
N ILE A 96 7.17 -1.78 -6.01
CA ILE A 96 7.95 -2.94 -6.48
C ILE A 96 7.20 -4.27 -6.38
N CYS A 97 6.06 -4.33 -5.69
CA CYS A 97 5.30 -5.56 -5.53
C CYS A 97 4.74 -6.05 -6.88
N PRO A 98 4.81 -7.36 -7.18
CA PRO A 98 4.22 -7.93 -8.40
C PRO A 98 2.69 -7.95 -8.41
N ALA A 99 2.04 -7.38 -7.39
CA ALA A 99 0.61 -7.22 -7.23
C ALA A 99 -0.18 -8.54 -7.35
N LEU A 100 0.18 -9.54 -6.56
CA LEU A 100 -0.55 -10.81 -6.50
C LEU A 100 -2.02 -10.62 -6.15
N CYS A 101 -2.34 -9.61 -5.34
CA CYS A 101 -3.71 -9.21 -5.02
C CYS A 101 -4.52 -8.78 -6.25
N GLU A 102 -3.90 -8.07 -7.20
CA GLU A 102 -4.56 -7.69 -8.46
C GLU A 102 -4.76 -8.91 -9.37
N LYS A 103 -3.76 -9.81 -9.42
CA LYS A 103 -3.85 -11.05 -10.22
C LYS A 103 -4.96 -11.98 -9.74
N SER A 104 -5.26 -11.98 -8.44
CA SER A 104 -6.31 -12.80 -7.82
C SER A 104 -7.65 -12.06 -7.66
N CYS A 105 -7.72 -10.79 -8.03
CA CYS A 105 -8.95 -10.01 -7.95
C CYS A 105 -10.06 -10.65 -8.80
N VAL A 106 -11.28 -10.75 -8.26
CA VAL A 106 -12.43 -11.32 -8.98
C VAL A 106 -12.68 -10.58 -10.31
N LEU A 107 -12.46 -9.27 -10.35
CA LEU A 107 -12.57 -8.47 -11.58
C LEU A 107 -11.49 -8.83 -12.62
N LYS A 108 -10.32 -9.32 -12.18
CA LYS A 108 -9.31 -9.87 -13.10
C LYS A 108 -9.80 -11.15 -13.75
N LEU A 109 -10.40 -12.04 -12.95
CA LEU A 109 -10.87 -13.34 -13.41
C LEU A 109 -12.07 -13.22 -14.36
N SER A 110 -12.97 -12.26 -14.11
CA SER A 110 -14.23 -12.13 -14.85
C SER A 110 -14.16 -11.22 -16.08
N MET A 111 -13.34 -10.16 -16.05
CA MET A 111 -13.30 -9.12 -17.08
C MET A 111 -11.90 -8.58 -17.39
N ASP A 112 -10.86 -9.20 -16.89
CA ASP A 112 -9.45 -8.81 -17.04
C ASP A 112 -9.15 -7.35 -16.59
N SER A 113 -9.91 -6.86 -15.64
CA SER A 113 -9.89 -5.45 -15.21
C SER A 113 -9.90 -5.30 -13.68
N PRO A 114 -8.83 -5.76 -12.97
CA PRO A 114 -8.77 -5.72 -11.52
C PRO A 114 -8.81 -4.29 -10.96
N VAL A 115 -9.01 -4.15 -9.67
CA VAL A 115 -8.80 -2.88 -8.96
C VAL A 115 -7.31 -2.52 -9.00
N THR A 116 -6.97 -1.24 -9.11
CA THR A 116 -5.59 -0.72 -9.09
C THR A 116 -5.04 -0.71 -7.65
N ILE A 117 -4.86 -1.90 -7.07
CA ILE A 117 -4.58 -2.05 -5.64
C ILE A 117 -3.19 -1.50 -5.31
N ARG A 118 -2.17 -1.90 -6.06
CA ARG A 118 -0.78 -1.49 -5.85
C ARG A 118 -0.59 0.02 -5.93
N GLU A 119 -1.16 0.64 -6.96
CA GLU A 119 -1.10 2.10 -7.11
C GLU A 119 -1.87 2.83 -6.00
N ASN A 120 -2.97 2.25 -5.52
CA ASN A 120 -3.72 2.81 -4.41
C ASN A 120 -2.94 2.74 -3.10
N GLU A 121 -2.20 1.65 -2.84
CA GLU A 121 -1.29 1.54 -1.71
C GLU A 121 -0.19 2.61 -1.76
N ALA A 122 0.46 2.80 -2.92
CA ALA A 122 1.45 3.86 -3.11
C ALA A 122 0.86 5.25 -2.84
N ALA A 123 -0.32 5.55 -3.40
CA ALA A 123 -0.97 6.84 -3.21
C ALA A 123 -1.39 7.10 -1.75
N ILE A 124 -1.82 6.06 -1.02
CA ILE A 124 -2.12 6.15 0.41
C ILE A 124 -0.86 6.48 1.20
N ALA A 125 0.25 5.79 0.94
CA ALA A 125 1.53 6.04 1.60
C ALA A 125 2.05 7.45 1.34
N GLU A 126 2.08 7.89 0.09
CA GLU A 126 2.52 9.24 -0.30
C GLU A 126 1.66 10.33 0.38
N THR A 127 0.36 10.10 0.43
CA THR A 127 -0.55 11.03 1.12
C THR A 127 -0.27 11.05 2.62
N ALA A 128 0.02 9.89 3.22
CA ALA A 128 0.33 9.81 4.65
C ALA A 128 1.62 10.59 5.02
N PHE A 129 2.64 10.53 4.16
CA PHE A 129 3.86 11.35 4.33
C PHE A 129 3.56 12.84 4.15
N ARG A 130 2.91 13.20 3.06
CA ARG A 130 2.62 14.62 2.74
C ARG A 130 1.74 15.30 3.78
N GLU A 131 0.69 14.63 4.25
CA GLU A 131 -0.25 15.17 5.24
C GLU A 131 0.21 14.96 6.70
N GLY A 132 1.35 14.31 6.92
CA GLY A 132 1.92 14.11 8.27
C GLY A 132 1.12 13.14 9.14
N TYR A 133 0.49 12.12 8.57
CA TYR A 133 -0.20 11.07 9.33
C TYR A 133 0.82 10.16 10.03
N ILE A 134 2.01 10.04 9.48
CA ILE A 134 3.10 9.26 10.05
C ILE A 134 3.80 10.08 11.12
N LYS A 135 3.63 9.65 12.37
CA LYS A 135 4.20 10.34 13.53
C LYS A 135 5.15 9.42 14.29
N PRO A 136 6.22 9.96 14.87
CA PRO A 136 7.06 9.21 15.81
C PRO A 136 6.20 8.62 16.93
N ARG A 137 6.41 7.34 17.22
CA ARG A 137 5.71 6.65 18.31
C ARG A 137 6.48 6.90 19.62
N ASN A 138 5.81 7.43 20.63
CA ASN A 138 6.36 7.46 21.98
C ASN A 138 6.06 6.11 22.63
N ILE A 139 7.09 5.25 22.73
CA ILE A 139 6.96 3.85 23.13
C ILE A 139 7.73 3.66 24.44
N GLU A 140 7.03 3.16 25.45
CA GLU A 140 7.66 2.72 26.71
C GLU A 140 8.57 1.51 26.45
N ARG A 141 9.81 1.60 26.93
CA ARG A 141 10.81 0.56 26.72
C ARG A 141 10.68 -0.55 27.75
N ASN A 142 10.70 -1.80 27.26
CA ASN A 142 10.60 -3.00 28.11
C ASN A 142 11.97 -3.47 28.69
N GLY A 143 13.04 -2.70 28.46
CA GLY A 143 14.40 -3.01 28.93
C GLY A 143 15.16 -4.07 28.14
N ARG A 144 14.52 -4.73 27.19
CA ARG A 144 15.15 -5.78 26.35
C ARG A 144 15.77 -5.20 25.09
N LYS A 145 16.91 -5.74 24.68
CA LYS A 145 17.64 -5.34 23.48
C LYS A 145 17.61 -6.45 22.42
N VAL A 146 17.46 -6.07 21.16
CA VAL A 146 17.44 -6.99 20.02
C VAL A 146 18.40 -6.46 18.94
N ALA A 147 19.24 -7.35 18.41
CA ALA A 147 20.08 -7.10 17.26
C ALA A 147 19.43 -7.76 16.03
N ILE A 148 19.36 -7.03 14.93
CA ILE A 148 18.89 -7.52 13.64
C ILE A 148 20.04 -7.42 12.67
N ILE A 149 20.33 -8.49 11.98
CA ILE A 149 21.37 -8.57 10.97
C ILE A 149 20.72 -8.48 9.58
N GLY A 150 21.02 -7.40 8.89
CA GLY A 150 20.49 -7.06 7.57
C GLY A 150 19.43 -5.96 7.63
N ALA A 151 19.67 -4.85 6.89
CA ALA A 151 18.75 -3.71 6.75
C ALA A 151 17.87 -3.80 5.49
N GLY A 152 17.69 -5.00 4.94
CA GLY A 152 16.71 -5.24 3.87
C GLY A 152 15.26 -5.13 4.37
N PRO A 153 14.27 -5.18 3.47
CA PRO A 153 12.85 -4.99 3.83
C PRO A 153 12.36 -5.87 4.98
N ALA A 154 12.78 -7.13 5.03
CA ALA A 154 12.41 -8.05 6.10
C ALA A 154 13.02 -7.65 7.47
N GLY A 155 14.30 -7.26 7.48
CA GLY A 155 14.97 -6.81 8.69
C GLY A 155 14.39 -5.51 9.22
N LEU A 156 14.09 -4.56 8.33
CA LEU A 156 13.48 -3.29 8.70
C LEU A 156 12.04 -3.48 9.22
N ALA A 157 11.24 -4.38 8.61
CA ALA A 157 9.91 -4.70 9.10
C ALA A 157 9.96 -5.33 10.50
N ALA A 158 10.86 -6.29 10.71
CA ALA A 158 11.08 -6.87 12.04
C ALA A 158 11.52 -5.80 13.06
N ALA A 159 12.41 -4.88 12.65
CA ALA A 159 12.86 -3.78 13.50
C ALA A 159 11.70 -2.86 13.89
N ASN A 160 10.85 -2.47 12.93
CA ASN A 160 9.71 -1.60 13.18
C ASN A 160 8.70 -2.27 14.14
N GLN A 161 8.37 -3.52 13.91
CA GLN A 161 7.44 -4.28 14.75
C GLN A 161 7.97 -4.48 16.18
N LEU A 162 9.23 -4.86 16.33
CA LEU A 162 9.85 -5.03 17.66
C LEU A 162 10.01 -3.69 18.39
N ASN A 163 10.43 -2.64 17.68
CA ASN A 163 10.48 -1.31 18.25
C ASN A 163 9.10 -0.86 18.75
N GLY A 164 8.04 -1.12 17.98
CA GLY A 164 6.65 -0.84 18.36
C GLY A 164 6.19 -1.58 19.62
N LYS A 165 6.83 -2.72 19.95
CA LYS A 165 6.58 -3.51 21.17
C LYS A 165 7.50 -3.14 22.34
N GLY A 166 8.25 -2.05 22.26
CA GLY A 166 9.07 -1.52 23.33
C GLY A 166 10.49 -2.09 23.41
N TYR A 167 10.92 -2.93 22.48
CA TYR A 167 12.31 -3.39 22.44
C TYR A 167 13.25 -2.26 21.99
N THR A 168 14.46 -2.24 22.52
CA THR A 168 15.54 -1.43 21.95
C THR A 168 16.19 -2.20 20.82
N VAL A 169 15.95 -1.80 19.59
CA VAL A 169 16.40 -2.52 18.39
C VAL A 169 17.63 -1.82 17.79
N THR A 170 18.64 -2.62 17.46
CA THR A 170 19.80 -2.19 16.67
C THR A 170 19.86 -3.02 15.40
N VAL A 171 19.90 -2.37 14.24
CA VAL A 171 20.05 -3.01 12.95
C VAL A 171 21.51 -2.90 12.49
N PHE A 172 22.09 -4.00 12.09
CA PHE A 172 23.45 -4.07 11.53
C PHE A 172 23.36 -4.45 10.05
N ASP A 173 24.05 -3.72 9.21
CA ASP A 173 24.22 -4.05 7.80
C ASP A 173 25.68 -3.89 7.41
N LYS A 174 26.06 -4.51 6.29
CA LYS A 174 27.44 -4.48 5.78
C LYS A 174 27.75 -3.24 4.93
N ASN A 175 26.72 -2.48 4.55
CA ASN A 175 26.84 -1.28 3.70
C ASN A 175 26.53 -0.03 4.49
#